data_366d1f82c9423e08b7789ea3bd2151b8
#
_entry.id   366d1f82c9423e08b7789ea3bd2151b8
#
_cell.length_a   1.000
_cell.length_b   1.000
_cell.length_c   1.000
_cell.angle_alpha   90.00
_cell.angle_beta   90.00
_cell.angle_gamma   90.00
#
_symmetry.space_group_name_H-M   'P 1'
#
loop_
_entity.id
_entity.type
_entity.pdbx_description
1 polymer ?
#
loop_
_entity_poly.entity_id
_entity_poly.type
_entity_poly.pdbx_seq_one_letter_code
_entity_poly.pdbx_strand_id
1 'polypeptide(L)'
;ILARWITGAYTAGEGEYFDLSEDEAFRRTGDGQDMLRSIGLSPTGFIAPAWLLGDDAGRGVARTGLQYTTRLTSVDDWVAGTSYASQSLVYSVRAGWRRGMSLIWNETLAAALRANPLVRLGLHPPDWKYPAIRDHARRCVARALAVREPMTYDQWLNRQRAISIGS
;
A
#
# COMPACT_ATOMS: atom_id res chain seq x y z
N ILE A 1 12.19 -6.91 -21.26
CA ILE A 1 12.61 -8.28 -20.87
C ILE A 1 13.38 -8.25 -19.55
N LEU A 2 14.34 -7.31 -19.36
CA LEU A 2 15.15 -7.21 -18.12
C LEU A 2 14.31 -6.84 -16.89
N ALA A 3 13.35 -5.95 -17.02
CA ALA A 3 12.44 -5.54 -15.95
C ALA A 3 11.58 -6.72 -15.43
N ARG A 4 11.09 -7.56 -16.32
CA ARG A 4 10.32 -8.77 -16.00
C ARG A 4 11.13 -9.81 -15.20
N TRP A 5 12.43 -9.93 -15.47
CA TRP A 5 13.32 -10.82 -14.73
C TRP A 5 13.57 -10.31 -13.30
N ILE A 6 13.77 -9.00 -13.16
CA ILE A 6 14.03 -8.36 -11.85
C ILE A 6 12.77 -8.41 -10.99
N THR A 7 11.58 -8.12 -11.55
CA THR A 7 10.31 -8.20 -10.83
C THR A 7 9.96 -9.64 -10.45
N GLY A 8 10.13 -10.61 -11.35
CA GLY A 8 9.89 -12.03 -11.06
C GLY A 8 10.78 -12.59 -9.93
N ALA A 9 12.06 -12.22 -9.92
CA ALA A 9 12.99 -12.66 -8.87
C ALA A 9 12.76 -11.96 -7.52
N TYR A 10 12.29 -10.72 -7.54
CA TYR A 10 12.04 -9.92 -6.33
C TYR A 10 10.69 -10.22 -5.69
N THR A 11 9.66 -10.49 -6.47
CA THR A 11 8.27 -10.61 -6.01
C THR A 11 7.70 -12.03 -6.04
N ALA A 12 8.48 -13.02 -6.45
CA ALA A 12 7.99 -14.42 -6.63
C ALA A 12 6.79 -14.50 -7.60
N GLY A 13 6.71 -13.61 -8.60
CA GLY A 13 5.65 -13.56 -9.60
C GLY A 13 4.45 -12.66 -9.24
N GLU A 14 4.51 -11.93 -8.13
CA GLU A 14 3.41 -11.07 -7.66
C GLU A 14 3.30 -9.72 -8.39
N GLY A 15 4.02 -9.49 -9.49
CA GLY A 15 3.98 -8.24 -10.26
C GLY A 15 2.92 -8.23 -11.37
N GLU A 16 1.76 -8.80 -11.16
CA GLU A 16 0.73 -9.00 -12.18
C GLU A 16 0.26 -7.70 -12.87
N TYR A 17 0.20 -6.60 -12.13
CA TYR A 17 -0.23 -5.28 -12.63
C TYR A 17 0.93 -4.39 -13.10
N PHE A 18 2.16 -4.90 -13.16
CA PHE A 18 3.30 -4.09 -13.58
C PHE A 18 3.35 -3.89 -15.09
N ASP A 19 3.09 -4.96 -15.87
CA ASP A 19 3.20 -4.97 -17.33
C ASP A 19 1.84 -5.01 -18.06
N LEU A 20 0.71 -4.83 -17.36
CA LEU A 20 -0.60 -4.84 -18.01
C LEU A 20 -0.81 -3.59 -18.85
N SER A 21 -1.45 -3.76 -20.00
CA SER A 21 -2.02 -2.65 -20.74
C SER A 21 -3.17 -2.00 -19.96
N GLU A 22 -3.47 -0.75 -20.29
CA GLU A 22 -4.56 0.01 -19.69
C GLU A 22 -5.90 -0.71 -19.79
N ASP A 23 -6.24 -1.23 -20.96
CA ASP A 23 -7.52 -1.91 -21.20
C ASP A 23 -7.61 -3.25 -20.44
N GLU A 24 -6.53 -4.01 -20.38
CA GLU A 24 -6.54 -5.26 -19.64
C GLU A 24 -6.60 -5.03 -18.12
N ALA A 25 -5.92 -4.01 -17.61
CA ALA A 25 -6.03 -3.61 -16.21
C ALA A 25 -7.44 -3.11 -15.87
N PHE A 26 -8.06 -2.31 -16.76
CA PHE A 26 -9.45 -1.87 -16.61
C PHE A 26 -10.40 -3.06 -16.54
N ARG A 27 -10.30 -4.01 -17.48
CA ARG A 27 -11.16 -5.19 -17.51
C ARG A 27 -11.00 -6.05 -16.26
N ARG A 28 -9.77 -6.43 -15.87
CA ARG A 28 -9.54 -7.29 -14.69
C ARG A 28 -9.99 -6.64 -13.39
N THR A 29 -9.77 -5.34 -13.26
CA THR A 29 -10.19 -4.61 -12.07
C THR A 29 -11.70 -4.50 -12.01
N GLY A 30 -12.37 -4.24 -13.15
CA GLY A 30 -13.82 -4.24 -13.27
C GLY A 30 -14.44 -5.59 -12.88
N ASP A 31 -13.93 -6.69 -13.44
CA ASP A 31 -14.37 -8.04 -13.08
C ASP A 31 -14.24 -8.30 -11.57
N GLY A 32 -13.11 -7.89 -10.97
CA GLY A 32 -12.89 -8.00 -9.52
C GLY A 32 -13.86 -7.15 -8.69
N GLN A 33 -14.15 -5.91 -9.13
CA GLN A 33 -15.14 -5.07 -8.46
C GLN A 33 -16.54 -5.67 -8.51
N ASP A 34 -16.94 -6.23 -9.65
CA ASP A 34 -18.28 -6.83 -9.81
C ASP A 34 -18.41 -8.08 -8.93
N MET A 35 -17.36 -8.88 -8.83
CA MET A 35 -17.32 -10.01 -7.89
C MET A 35 -17.48 -9.54 -6.44
N LEU A 36 -16.76 -8.51 -6.02
CA LEU A 36 -16.87 -7.97 -4.66
C LEU A 36 -18.26 -7.36 -4.39
N ARG A 37 -18.82 -6.64 -5.37
CA ARG A 37 -20.18 -6.07 -5.27
C ARG A 37 -21.25 -7.15 -5.16
N SER A 38 -21.09 -8.28 -5.84
CA SER A 38 -22.04 -9.40 -5.77
C SER A 38 -22.16 -10.01 -4.37
N ILE A 39 -21.17 -9.81 -3.51
CA ILE A 39 -21.18 -10.23 -2.10
C ILE A 39 -21.37 -9.07 -1.13
N GLY A 40 -21.84 -7.89 -1.62
CA GLY A 40 -22.17 -6.73 -0.80
C GLY A 40 -20.99 -5.83 -0.41
N LEU A 41 -19.81 -6.00 -1.02
CA LEU A 41 -18.65 -5.14 -0.79
C LEU A 41 -18.55 -4.05 -1.86
N SER A 42 -18.20 -2.82 -1.45
CA SER A 42 -18.01 -1.67 -2.34
C SER A 42 -16.59 -1.16 -2.23
N PRO A 43 -15.64 -1.70 -3.01
CA PRO A 43 -14.25 -1.26 -2.96
C PRO A 43 -14.12 0.17 -3.50
N THR A 44 -13.32 0.99 -2.82
CA THR A 44 -13.06 2.39 -3.17
C THR A 44 -11.63 2.62 -3.60
N GLY A 45 -10.73 1.69 -3.31
CA GLY A 45 -9.32 1.78 -3.65
C GLY A 45 -8.74 0.46 -4.16
N PHE A 46 -7.55 0.55 -4.75
CA PHE A 46 -6.82 -0.58 -5.29
C PHE A 46 -5.39 -0.62 -4.74
N ILE A 47 -4.96 -1.80 -4.35
CA ILE A 47 -3.57 -2.02 -3.96
C ILE A 47 -3.01 -3.15 -4.82
N ALA A 48 -2.08 -2.81 -5.70
CA ALA A 48 -1.44 -3.80 -6.54
C ALA A 48 -0.61 -4.78 -5.70
N PRO A 49 -0.57 -6.07 -6.07
CA PRO A 49 0.33 -7.04 -5.45
C PRO A 49 1.77 -6.49 -5.41
N ALA A 50 2.46 -6.67 -4.30
CA ALA A 50 3.80 -6.14 -4.02
C ALA A 50 3.94 -4.61 -4.24
N TRP A 51 2.85 -3.84 -4.27
CA TRP A 51 2.79 -2.40 -4.63
C TRP A 51 3.31 -2.09 -6.04
N LEU A 52 3.38 -3.08 -6.93
CA LEU A 52 3.87 -2.95 -8.29
C LEU A 52 2.71 -2.66 -9.23
N LEU A 53 2.50 -1.38 -9.50
CA LEU A 53 1.50 -0.87 -10.43
C LEU A 53 2.21 -0.09 -11.54
N GLY A 54 2.19 -0.61 -12.76
CA GLY A 54 2.71 0.10 -13.93
C GLY A 54 1.82 1.30 -14.30
N ASP A 55 2.36 2.25 -15.05
CA ASP A 55 1.63 3.49 -15.36
C ASP A 55 0.39 3.23 -16.24
N ASP A 56 0.51 2.36 -17.24
CA ASP A 56 -0.61 1.97 -18.09
C ASP A 56 -1.70 1.24 -17.28
N ALA A 57 -1.28 0.28 -16.44
CA ALA A 57 -2.18 -0.42 -15.55
C ALA A 57 -2.86 0.52 -14.55
N GLY A 58 -2.12 1.50 -14.03
CA GLY A 58 -2.65 2.52 -13.12
C GLY A 58 -3.76 3.35 -13.75
N ARG A 59 -3.59 3.75 -15.02
CA ARG A 59 -4.65 4.45 -15.78
C ARG A 59 -5.89 3.56 -15.96
N GLY A 60 -5.68 2.29 -16.31
CA GLY A 60 -6.78 1.33 -16.46
C GLY A 60 -7.56 1.13 -15.16
N VAL A 61 -6.84 0.96 -14.05
CA VAL A 61 -7.47 0.85 -12.72
C VAL A 61 -8.25 2.12 -12.35
N ALA A 62 -7.68 3.30 -12.57
CA ALA A 62 -8.35 4.58 -12.26
C ALA A 62 -9.65 4.75 -13.07
N ARG A 63 -9.68 4.31 -14.33
CA ARG A 63 -10.89 4.33 -15.19
C ARG A 63 -12.06 3.52 -14.64
N THR A 64 -11.83 2.56 -13.74
CA THR A 64 -12.92 1.78 -13.10
C THR A 64 -13.70 2.58 -12.04
N GLY A 65 -13.32 3.84 -11.76
CA GLY A 65 -13.93 4.69 -10.77
C GLY A 65 -13.41 4.48 -9.34
N LEU A 66 -12.36 3.68 -9.16
CA LEU A 66 -11.64 3.61 -7.89
C LEU A 66 -10.95 4.93 -7.58
N GLN A 67 -10.95 5.31 -6.32
CA GLN A 67 -10.59 6.67 -5.89
C GLN A 67 -9.10 6.84 -5.59
N TYR A 68 -8.39 5.75 -5.26
CA TYR A 68 -6.99 5.81 -4.87
C TYR A 68 -6.26 4.48 -5.10
N THR A 69 -4.95 4.57 -5.13
CA THR A 69 -4.05 3.42 -4.99
C THR A 69 -3.00 3.68 -3.91
N THR A 70 -2.36 2.61 -3.44
CA THR A 70 -1.18 2.73 -2.59
C THR A 70 0.01 2.11 -3.27
N ARG A 71 1.15 2.79 -3.17
CA ARG A 71 2.48 2.28 -3.51
C ARG A 71 3.30 2.07 -2.25
N LEU A 72 4.45 1.46 -2.34
CA LEU A 72 5.32 1.27 -1.17
C LEU A 72 5.66 2.61 -0.50
N THR A 73 5.84 3.68 -1.29
CA THR A 73 6.31 4.99 -0.86
C THR A 73 5.26 6.09 -0.87
N SER A 74 4.06 5.83 -1.41
CA SER A 74 3.01 6.85 -1.52
C SER A 74 1.59 6.30 -1.40
N VAL A 75 0.66 7.22 -1.25
CA VAL A 75 -0.79 7.02 -1.51
C VAL A 75 -1.18 8.01 -2.59
N ASP A 76 -1.68 7.50 -3.71
CA ASP A 76 -2.04 8.30 -4.87
C ASP A 76 -3.58 8.47 -4.90
N ASP A 77 -4.04 9.69 -4.68
CA ASP A 77 -5.45 10.08 -4.72
C ASP A 77 -5.84 10.47 -6.15
N TRP A 78 -6.58 9.61 -6.81
CA TRP A 78 -7.03 9.86 -8.19
C TRP A 78 -8.18 10.88 -8.29
N VAL A 79 -8.91 11.11 -7.21
CA VAL A 79 -9.98 12.13 -7.18
C VAL A 79 -9.40 13.53 -7.12
N ALA A 80 -8.40 13.74 -6.25
CA ALA A 80 -7.75 15.03 -6.10
C ALA A 80 -6.56 15.22 -7.05
N GLY A 81 -6.11 14.19 -7.75
CA GLY A 81 -4.91 14.23 -8.59
C GLY A 81 -3.62 14.44 -7.78
N THR A 82 -3.58 14.02 -6.53
CA THR A 82 -2.50 14.31 -5.59
C THR A 82 -1.84 13.02 -5.11
N SER A 83 -0.52 13.02 -4.96
CA SER A 83 0.23 11.92 -4.35
C SER A 83 0.82 12.35 -3.00
N TYR A 84 0.56 11.56 -1.98
CA TYR A 84 1.02 11.80 -0.62
C TYR A 84 2.18 10.86 -0.30
N ALA A 85 3.36 11.42 -0.05
CA ALA A 85 4.54 10.64 0.31
C ALA A 85 4.38 10.02 1.71
N SER A 86 4.44 8.69 1.77
CA SER A 86 4.44 7.93 3.01
C SER A 86 5.00 6.54 2.75
N GLN A 87 6.24 6.31 3.13
CA GLN A 87 6.86 5.00 3.07
C GLN A 87 6.14 4.02 4.01
N SER A 88 5.74 2.87 3.52
CA SER A 88 5.14 1.82 4.36
C SER A 88 6.21 1.06 5.15
N LEU A 89 5.97 0.85 6.45
CA LEU A 89 6.74 -0.08 7.25
C LEU A 89 6.34 -1.51 6.88
N VAL A 90 7.29 -2.30 6.41
CA VAL A 90 7.05 -3.68 5.99
C VAL A 90 8.17 -4.59 6.47
N TYR A 91 7.87 -5.87 6.69
CA TYR A 91 8.83 -6.82 7.21
C TYR A 91 9.25 -7.83 6.13
N SER A 92 10.45 -8.38 6.27
CA SER A 92 10.94 -9.47 5.44
C SER A 92 11.12 -10.72 6.28
N VAL A 93 10.46 -11.82 5.91
CA VAL A 93 10.53 -13.11 6.62
C VAL A 93 11.31 -14.18 5.87
N ARG A 94 11.80 -13.87 4.65
CA ARG A 94 12.44 -14.86 3.75
C ARG A 94 13.73 -15.47 4.31
N ALA A 95 14.50 -14.74 5.13
CA ALA A 95 15.73 -15.21 5.74
C ALA A 95 15.97 -14.57 7.12
N GLY A 96 16.70 -15.26 8.01
CA GLY A 96 16.94 -14.78 9.38
C GLY A 96 17.62 -13.42 9.44
N TRP A 97 18.67 -13.20 8.66
CA TRP A 97 19.37 -11.93 8.59
C TRP A 97 18.50 -10.79 8.02
N ARG A 98 17.64 -11.10 7.02
CA ARG A 98 16.69 -10.11 6.45
C ARG A 98 15.65 -9.68 7.48
N ARG A 99 15.21 -10.60 8.37
CA ARG A 99 14.32 -10.23 9.48
C ARG A 99 14.97 -9.21 10.40
N GLY A 100 16.22 -9.46 10.83
CA GLY A 100 16.97 -8.51 11.65
C GLY A 100 17.12 -7.15 10.97
N MET A 101 17.52 -7.14 9.71
CA MET A 101 17.67 -5.91 8.93
C MET A 101 16.35 -5.16 8.78
N SER A 102 15.23 -5.86 8.54
CA SER A 102 13.92 -5.20 8.42
C SER A 102 13.44 -4.58 9.73
N LEU A 103 13.79 -5.16 10.88
CA LEU A 103 13.48 -4.57 12.18
C LEU A 103 14.25 -3.26 12.41
N ILE A 104 15.56 -3.26 12.13
CA ILE A 104 16.41 -2.06 12.25
C ILE A 104 15.91 -0.96 11.27
N TRP A 105 15.66 -1.35 10.02
CA TRP A 105 15.13 -0.43 9.01
C TRP A 105 13.81 0.19 9.44
N ASN A 106 12.86 -0.63 9.87
CA ASN A 106 11.55 -0.14 10.28
C ASN A 106 11.60 0.74 11.55
N GLU A 107 12.52 0.49 12.48
CA GLU A 107 12.71 1.38 13.64
C GLU A 107 13.22 2.75 13.19
N THR A 108 14.24 2.77 12.32
CA THR A 108 14.77 4.02 11.73
C THR A 108 13.70 4.77 10.93
N LEU A 109 12.96 4.04 10.09
CA LEU A 109 11.89 4.61 9.27
C LEU A 109 10.75 5.15 10.13
N ALA A 110 10.33 4.44 11.17
CA ALA A 110 9.30 4.91 12.10
C ALA A 110 9.73 6.21 12.82
N ALA A 111 11.02 6.34 13.14
CA ALA A 111 11.57 7.57 13.70
C ALA A 111 11.55 8.72 12.66
N ALA A 112 11.95 8.47 11.42
CA ALA A 112 11.93 9.45 10.34
C ALA A 112 10.51 9.93 9.98
N LEU A 113 9.52 9.03 10.10
CA LEU A 113 8.11 9.33 9.80
C LEU A 113 7.36 10.01 10.95
N ARG A 114 8.02 10.41 12.04
CA ARG A 114 7.33 11.05 13.18
C ARG A 114 6.57 12.31 12.81
N ALA A 115 7.10 13.12 11.90
CA ALA A 115 6.46 14.34 11.42
C ALA A 115 5.57 14.12 10.18
N ASN A 116 5.58 12.93 9.59
CA ASN A 116 4.76 12.65 8.42
C ASN A 116 3.28 12.56 8.82
N PRO A 117 2.34 13.20 8.10
CA PRO A 117 0.92 13.16 8.45
C PRO A 117 0.31 11.75 8.39
N LEU A 118 0.89 10.86 7.61
CA LEU A 118 0.44 9.48 7.46
C LEU A 118 1.56 8.50 7.76
N VAL A 119 1.30 7.56 8.67
CA VAL A 119 2.17 6.39 8.93
C VAL A 119 1.41 5.13 8.55
N ARG A 120 2.04 4.29 7.72
CA ARG A 120 1.46 3.05 7.21
C ARG A 120 2.27 1.84 7.68
N LEU A 121 1.57 0.80 8.07
CA LEU A 121 2.18 -0.47 8.47
C LEU A 121 1.55 -1.60 7.66
N GLY A 122 2.37 -2.27 6.85
CA GLY A 122 1.99 -3.47 6.11
C GLY A 122 2.39 -4.72 6.88
N LEU A 123 1.42 -5.57 7.18
CA LEU A 123 1.63 -6.86 7.83
C LEU A 123 1.12 -7.98 6.93
N HIS A 124 1.92 -9.01 6.76
CA HIS A 124 1.51 -10.22 6.05
C HIS A 124 1.29 -11.37 7.06
N PRO A 125 0.42 -12.33 6.79
CA PRO A 125 0.18 -13.44 7.71
C PRO A 125 1.46 -14.18 8.17
N PRO A 126 2.50 -14.39 7.33
CA PRO A 126 3.75 -14.97 7.76
C PRO A 126 4.52 -14.17 8.80
N ASP A 127 4.39 -12.83 8.84
CA ASP A 127 5.08 -11.95 9.78
C ASP A 127 4.70 -12.28 11.21
N TRP A 128 3.43 -12.67 11.41
CA TRP A 128 2.89 -12.98 12.73
C TRP A 128 3.47 -14.24 13.38
N LYS A 129 4.13 -15.10 12.59
CA LYS A 129 4.82 -16.29 13.10
C LYS A 129 6.08 -15.94 13.89
N TYR A 130 6.62 -14.73 13.73
CA TYR A 130 7.88 -14.32 14.35
C TYR A 130 7.65 -13.37 15.52
N PRO A 131 7.95 -13.79 16.79
CA PRO A 131 7.73 -12.97 17.99
C PRO A 131 8.36 -11.58 17.89
N ALA A 132 9.62 -11.50 17.43
CA ALA A 132 10.33 -10.22 17.30
C ALA A 132 9.61 -9.23 16.36
N ILE A 133 9.02 -9.70 15.25
CA ILE A 133 8.22 -8.86 14.33
C ILE A 133 6.92 -8.43 15.01
N ARG A 134 6.20 -9.37 15.65
CA ARG A 134 4.95 -9.06 16.38
C ARG A 134 5.16 -7.97 17.43
N ASP A 135 6.22 -8.12 18.24
CA ASP A 135 6.49 -7.20 19.33
C ASP A 135 6.93 -5.83 18.80
N HIS A 136 7.73 -5.81 17.74
CA HIS A 136 8.09 -4.58 17.05
C HIS A 136 6.86 -3.88 16.45
N ALA A 137 6.03 -4.60 15.71
CA ALA A 137 4.80 -4.07 15.12
C ALA A 137 3.85 -3.49 16.20
N ARG A 138 3.65 -4.21 17.32
CA ARG A 138 2.85 -3.73 18.44
C ARG A 138 3.42 -2.44 19.03
N ARG A 139 4.74 -2.33 19.23
CA ARG A 139 5.36 -1.09 19.70
C ARG A 139 5.20 0.05 18.71
N CYS A 140 5.34 -0.19 17.41
CA CYS A 140 5.12 0.82 16.39
C CYS A 140 3.67 1.34 16.40
N VAL A 141 2.70 0.43 16.48
CA VAL A 141 1.28 0.77 16.57
C VAL A 141 0.99 1.56 17.86
N ALA A 142 1.45 1.09 19.03
CA ALA A 142 1.23 1.79 20.29
C ALA A 142 1.82 3.21 20.29
N ARG A 143 3.03 3.38 19.76
CA ARG A 143 3.65 4.72 19.60
C ARG A 143 2.87 5.61 18.64
N ALA A 144 2.36 5.05 17.55
CA ALA A 144 1.56 5.81 16.59
C ALA A 144 0.23 6.25 17.22
N LEU A 145 -0.49 5.36 17.89
CA LEU A 145 -1.79 5.62 18.53
C LEU A 145 -1.70 6.61 19.69
N ALA A 146 -0.54 6.79 20.31
CA ALA A 146 -0.34 7.79 21.36
C ALA A 146 -0.48 9.24 20.86
N VAL A 147 -0.31 9.48 19.53
CA VAL A 147 -0.28 10.83 18.94
C VAL A 147 -1.07 10.93 17.63
N ARG A 148 -1.70 9.85 17.18
CA ARG A 148 -2.42 9.76 15.90
C ARG A 148 -3.71 9.00 16.06
N GLU A 149 -4.67 9.33 15.23
CA GLU A 149 -5.93 8.62 15.09
C GLU A 149 -5.81 7.53 14.03
N PRO A 150 -6.26 6.27 14.28
CA PRO A 150 -6.34 5.23 13.27
C PRO A 150 -7.47 5.54 12.28
N MET A 151 -7.18 5.42 10.99
CA MET A 151 -8.12 5.71 9.91
C MET A 151 -7.98 4.69 8.79
N THR A 152 -9.06 4.46 8.05
CA THR A 152 -8.98 3.84 6.73
C THR A 152 -8.39 4.82 5.71
N TYR A 153 -7.91 4.33 4.57
CA TYR A 153 -7.45 5.23 3.50
C TYR A 153 -8.54 6.20 3.03
N ASP A 154 -9.79 5.73 2.92
CA ASP A 154 -10.93 6.59 2.56
C ASP A 154 -11.13 7.75 3.54
N GLN A 155 -11.17 7.43 4.84
CA GLN A 155 -11.32 8.46 5.87
C GLN A 155 -10.21 9.48 5.81
N TRP A 156 -8.96 9.01 5.67
CA TRP A 156 -7.81 9.88 5.62
C TRP A 156 -7.80 10.76 4.38
N LEU A 157 -8.06 10.20 3.19
CA LEU A 157 -8.10 10.94 1.93
C LEU A 157 -9.25 11.96 1.91
N ASN A 158 -10.45 11.58 2.38
CA ASN A 158 -11.57 12.51 2.48
C ASN A 158 -11.23 13.70 3.40
N ARG A 159 -10.51 13.46 4.50
CA ARG A 159 -10.03 14.52 5.38
C ARG A 159 -9.02 15.43 4.67
N GLN A 160 -8.08 14.88 3.88
CA GLN A 160 -7.11 15.68 3.12
C GLN A 160 -7.82 16.55 2.06
N ARG A 161 -8.77 15.97 1.32
CA ARG A 161 -9.56 16.70 0.32
C ARG A 161 -10.34 17.87 0.94
N ALA A 162 -10.95 17.65 2.12
CA ALA A 162 -11.68 18.70 2.83
C ALA A 162 -10.78 19.86 3.27
N ILE A 163 -9.55 19.59 3.72
CA ILE A 163 -8.57 20.62 4.09
C ILE A 163 -8.16 21.44 2.86
N SER A 164 -7.96 20.78 1.71
CA SER A 164 -7.52 21.47 0.47
C SER A 164 -8.59 22.37 -0.14
N ILE A 165 -9.88 22.15 0.14
CA ILE A 165 -10.98 23.00 -0.35
C ILE A 165 -11.16 24.24 0.54
N GLY A 166 -10.74 24.19 1.81
CA GLY A 166 -10.89 25.26 2.78
C GLY A 166 -9.70 26.22 2.89
N SER A 167 -8.63 25.97 2.11
CA SER A 167 -7.42 26.81 2.04
C SER A 167 -7.33 27.54 0.71
#